data_b1b774b8f3f09e27592dfe5665b233f3
#
_entry.id   b1b774b8f3f09e27592dfe5665b233f3
#
_cell.length_a   1.000
_cell.length_b   1.000
_cell.length_c   1.000
_cell.angle_alpha   90.00
_cell.angle_beta   90.00
_cell.angle_gamma   90.00
#
_symmetry.space_group_name_H-M   'P 1'
#
loop_
_entity.id
_entity.type
_entity.pdbx_description
1 polymer ?
#
loop_
_entity_poly.entity_id
_entity_poly.type
_entity_poly.pdbx_seq_one_letter_code
_entity_poly.pdbx_strand_id
1 'polypeptide(L)'
;HLDHLDPKVLHERLPGISESAKIFANVDVTREPIPIVPTVHYNMGGIATNYHAEVLTKKNGDDNAVVPGLMAIGEAACVSVHGANRLGSNSLIDLVVFGRAAALRCAEKLTANAKQPELPKEGSDLALGRLDHYRYASGGTPTAKLRDSMQHVMQTNCAVFRTGDLLQEGQSLIHKVHGGITDIATSDRSLVWNSDLIETLEFDNLIVQAVVTMDSAANRTESRGAHAREDFPDRDDTNWMKHTLAWIDKDGKTTIDYRPVHNYTMTNDVQYIPP
;
A
#
# COMPACT_ATOMS: atom_id res chain seq x y z
N HIS A 1 22.89 6.27 -17.09
CA HIS A 1 23.86 6.19 -18.18
C HIS A 1 23.96 4.77 -18.72
N LEU A 2 23.79 4.57 -20.05
CA LEU A 2 23.98 3.33 -20.77
C LEU A 2 24.99 3.47 -21.93
N ASP A 3 25.42 4.69 -22.19
CA ASP A 3 26.31 5.10 -23.29
C ASP A 3 27.71 4.47 -23.22
N HIS A 4 28.11 3.88 -22.08
CA HIS A 4 29.33 3.10 -21.90
C HIS A 4 29.24 1.66 -22.42
N LEU A 5 28.03 1.17 -22.77
CA LEU A 5 27.80 -0.17 -23.28
C LEU A 5 27.84 -0.20 -24.81
N ASP A 6 28.26 -1.34 -25.36
CA ASP A 6 28.22 -1.54 -26.83
C ASP A 6 26.76 -1.39 -27.34
N PRO A 7 26.52 -0.57 -28.37
CA PRO A 7 25.17 -0.41 -28.95
C PRO A 7 24.48 -1.72 -29.35
N LYS A 8 25.24 -2.76 -29.73
CA LYS A 8 24.67 -4.09 -30.01
C LYS A 8 24.09 -4.73 -28.76
N VAL A 9 24.79 -4.61 -27.62
CA VAL A 9 24.31 -5.12 -26.33
C VAL A 9 23.02 -4.42 -25.92
N LEU A 10 22.94 -3.11 -26.08
CA LEU A 10 21.74 -2.33 -25.79
C LEU A 10 20.57 -2.78 -26.68
N HIS A 11 20.83 -2.97 -27.97
CA HIS A 11 19.80 -3.38 -28.93
C HIS A 11 19.29 -4.81 -28.68
N GLU A 12 20.19 -5.72 -28.30
CA GLU A 12 19.84 -7.14 -28.07
C GLU A 12 19.24 -7.38 -26.66
N ARG A 13 19.73 -6.68 -25.62
CA ARG A 13 19.38 -6.95 -24.23
C ARG A 13 18.36 -5.98 -23.65
N LEU A 14 18.33 -4.74 -24.14
CA LEU A 14 17.50 -3.66 -23.60
C LEU A 14 16.70 -2.92 -24.69
N PRO A 15 16.08 -3.63 -25.68
CA PRO A 15 15.36 -2.97 -26.77
C PRO A 15 14.20 -2.10 -26.25
N GLY A 16 13.41 -2.60 -25.30
CA GLY A 16 12.26 -1.88 -24.76
C GLY A 16 12.65 -0.60 -24.01
N ILE A 17 13.76 -0.62 -23.26
CA ILE A 17 14.27 0.59 -22.57
C ILE A 17 14.75 1.61 -23.60
N SER A 18 15.47 1.17 -24.62
CA SER A 18 15.99 2.03 -25.68
C SER A 18 14.86 2.69 -26.48
N GLU A 19 13.84 1.93 -26.84
CA GLU A 19 12.67 2.42 -27.55
C GLU A 19 11.85 3.39 -26.69
N SER A 20 11.58 3.06 -25.43
CA SER A 20 10.84 3.91 -24.49
C SER A 20 11.56 5.24 -24.25
N ALA A 21 12.87 5.23 -24.04
CA ALA A 21 13.64 6.45 -23.90
C ALA A 21 13.57 7.34 -25.16
N LYS A 22 13.62 6.71 -26.35
CA LYS A 22 13.49 7.45 -27.61
C LYS A 22 12.11 8.04 -27.82
N ILE A 23 11.05 7.26 -27.55
CA ILE A 23 9.66 7.70 -27.78
C ILE A 23 9.24 8.77 -26.78
N PHE A 24 9.44 8.54 -25.48
CA PHE A 24 8.89 9.39 -24.43
C PHE A 24 9.80 10.51 -23.97
N ALA A 25 11.13 10.34 -24.07
CA ALA A 25 12.10 11.36 -23.64
C ALA A 25 12.92 11.94 -24.82
N ASN A 26 12.79 11.40 -26.03
CA ASN A 26 13.61 11.72 -27.21
C ASN A 26 15.11 11.52 -26.96
N VAL A 27 15.49 10.56 -26.11
CA VAL A 27 16.87 10.25 -25.73
C VAL A 27 17.40 9.09 -26.57
N ASP A 28 18.60 9.25 -27.11
CA ASP A 28 19.39 8.16 -27.69
C ASP A 28 20.30 7.57 -26.60
N VAL A 29 19.92 6.42 -26.06
CA VAL A 29 20.59 5.76 -24.92
C VAL A 29 22.04 5.38 -25.20
N THR A 30 22.45 5.36 -26.48
CA THR A 30 23.85 5.11 -26.87
C THR A 30 24.74 6.34 -26.74
N ARG A 31 24.16 7.52 -26.46
CA ARG A 31 24.85 8.82 -26.44
C ARG A 31 24.51 9.69 -25.23
N GLU A 32 23.33 9.49 -24.67
CA GLU A 32 22.78 10.38 -23.65
C GLU A 32 22.19 9.60 -22.47
N PRO A 33 22.22 10.17 -21.26
CA PRO A 33 21.59 9.56 -20.10
C PRO A 33 20.07 9.64 -20.19
N ILE A 34 19.39 8.60 -19.72
CA ILE A 34 17.92 8.61 -19.55
C ILE A 34 17.60 9.45 -18.32
N PRO A 35 16.68 10.44 -18.41
CA PRO A 35 16.20 11.14 -17.23
C PRO A 35 15.36 10.21 -16.37
N ILE A 36 15.67 10.12 -15.09
CA ILE A 36 14.93 9.34 -14.10
C ILE A 36 14.62 10.19 -12.89
N VAL A 37 13.50 9.87 -12.24
CA VAL A 37 13.13 10.44 -10.95
C VAL A 37 12.85 9.30 -9.96
N PRO A 38 13.19 9.47 -8.67
CA PRO A 38 12.77 8.53 -7.65
C PRO A 38 11.26 8.50 -7.59
N THR A 39 10.66 7.30 -7.64
CA THR A 39 9.22 7.12 -7.56
C THR A 39 8.88 5.89 -6.74
N VAL A 40 7.71 5.91 -6.09
CA VAL A 40 7.21 4.77 -5.33
C VAL A 40 6.94 3.61 -6.28
N HIS A 41 7.46 2.43 -5.94
CA HIS A 41 7.34 1.23 -6.77
C HIS A 41 6.57 0.11 -6.07
N TYR A 42 6.78 -0.08 -4.77
CA TYR A 42 6.19 -1.16 -3.98
C TYR A 42 5.73 -0.65 -2.63
N ASN A 43 4.57 -1.10 -2.18
CA ASN A 43 4.05 -0.76 -0.88
C ASN A 43 4.56 -1.77 0.18
N MET A 44 5.62 -1.41 0.91
CA MET A 44 6.04 -2.18 2.09
C MET A 44 5.08 -1.92 3.23
N GLY A 45 4.60 -2.99 3.84
CA GLY A 45 3.50 -2.94 4.79
C GLY A 45 2.23 -3.53 4.20
N GLY A 46 1.06 -3.06 4.59
CA GLY A 46 -0.22 -3.55 4.13
C GLY A 46 -0.99 -4.30 5.19
N ILE A 47 -1.86 -5.20 4.80
CA ILE A 47 -2.69 -6.00 5.69
C ILE A 47 -1.81 -7.00 6.45
N ALA A 48 -1.71 -6.86 7.78
CA ALA A 48 -0.88 -7.74 8.60
C ALA A 48 -1.36 -9.19 8.51
N THR A 49 -0.45 -10.12 8.24
CA THR A 49 -0.75 -11.56 8.13
C THR A 49 0.28 -12.42 8.86
N ASN A 50 -0.10 -13.66 9.19
CA ASN A 50 0.85 -14.71 9.54
C ASN A 50 1.36 -15.42 8.26
N TYR A 51 2.29 -16.36 8.40
CA TYR A 51 2.84 -17.11 7.26
C TYR A 51 1.86 -18.08 6.58
N HIS A 52 0.67 -18.28 7.17
CA HIS A 52 -0.46 -18.97 6.54
C HIS A 52 -1.36 -18.05 5.74
N ALA A 53 -0.99 -16.76 5.61
CA ALA A 53 -1.77 -15.70 4.98
C ALA A 53 -3.06 -15.31 5.71
N GLU A 54 -3.28 -15.79 6.95
CA GLU A 54 -4.43 -15.38 7.76
C GLU A 54 -4.22 -13.95 8.27
N VAL A 55 -5.21 -13.09 8.09
CA VAL A 55 -5.14 -11.68 8.53
C VAL A 55 -5.10 -11.60 10.05
N LEU A 56 -4.21 -10.76 10.55
CA LEU A 56 -3.99 -10.52 11.96
C LEU A 56 -4.53 -9.15 12.38
N THR A 57 -5.03 -9.10 13.60
CA THR A 57 -5.38 -7.84 14.27
C THR A 57 -4.98 -7.90 15.73
N LYS A 58 -5.06 -6.76 16.40
CA LYS A 58 -4.84 -6.66 17.85
C LYS A 58 -6.18 -6.75 18.55
N LYS A 59 -6.38 -7.74 19.42
CA LYS A 59 -7.65 -7.98 20.10
C LYS A 59 -7.44 -8.63 21.46
N ASN A 60 -8.04 -8.04 22.51
CA ASN A 60 -8.04 -8.58 23.87
C ASN A 60 -6.64 -8.87 24.44
N GLY A 61 -5.65 -8.03 24.11
CA GLY A 61 -4.26 -8.20 24.56
C GLY A 61 -3.43 -9.19 23.72
N ASP A 62 -4.02 -9.80 22.70
CA ASP A 62 -3.31 -10.61 21.70
C ASP A 62 -2.96 -9.74 20.47
N ASP A 63 -1.66 -9.55 20.23
CA ASP A 63 -1.13 -8.77 19.10
C ASP A 63 -1.22 -9.51 17.75
N ASN A 64 -1.55 -10.81 17.79
CA ASN A 64 -1.59 -11.69 16.62
C ASN A 64 -2.93 -12.42 16.48
N ALA A 65 -4.01 -11.86 17.01
CA ALA A 65 -5.34 -12.43 16.89
C ALA A 65 -5.75 -12.58 15.42
N VAL A 66 -6.11 -13.79 15.00
CA VAL A 66 -6.54 -14.07 13.64
C VAL A 66 -7.96 -13.52 13.40
N VAL A 67 -8.16 -12.84 12.27
CA VAL A 67 -9.47 -12.45 11.75
C VAL A 67 -10.06 -13.64 10.99
N PRO A 68 -11.07 -14.35 11.52
CA PRO A 68 -11.58 -15.57 10.89
C PRO A 68 -12.16 -15.31 9.49
N GLY A 69 -11.76 -16.15 8.52
CA GLY A 69 -12.29 -16.08 7.15
C GLY A 69 -11.70 -14.99 6.26
N LEU A 70 -10.74 -14.21 6.75
CA LEU A 70 -10.06 -13.19 5.95
C LEU A 70 -8.58 -13.55 5.77
N MET A 71 -8.13 -13.52 4.51
CA MET A 71 -6.76 -13.81 4.12
C MET A 71 -6.23 -12.72 3.19
N ALA A 72 -4.91 -12.48 3.22
CA ALA A 72 -4.23 -11.58 2.29
C ALA A 72 -2.85 -12.14 1.92
N ILE A 73 -2.44 -11.92 0.66
CA ILE A 73 -1.16 -12.38 0.11
C ILE A 73 -0.55 -11.30 -0.79
N GLY A 74 0.74 -11.45 -1.07
CA GLY A 74 1.46 -10.58 -1.99
C GLY A 74 1.56 -9.14 -1.51
N GLU A 75 1.63 -8.19 -2.43
CA GLU A 75 1.85 -6.78 -2.11
C GLU A 75 0.76 -6.16 -1.23
N ALA A 76 -0.48 -6.66 -1.28
CA ALA A 76 -1.54 -6.20 -0.39
C ALA A 76 -1.34 -6.63 1.07
N ALA A 77 -0.53 -7.66 1.32
CA ALA A 77 -0.28 -8.23 2.63
C ALA A 77 1.06 -7.77 3.23
N CYS A 78 1.15 -7.81 4.54
CA CYS A 78 2.40 -7.66 5.28
C CYS A 78 2.64 -8.89 6.14
N VAL A 79 3.29 -9.91 5.56
CA VAL A 79 3.78 -11.09 6.28
C VAL A 79 5.13 -10.83 6.97
N SER A 80 5.68 -9.63 6.79
CA SER A 80 6.92 -9.12 7.41
C SER A 80 8.22 -9.71 6.86
N VAL A 81 8.21 -10.31 5.67
CA VAL A 81 9.43 -10.89 5.05
C VAL A 81 10.30 -9.87 4.32
N HIS A 82 9.78 -8.68 4.04
CA HIS A 82 10.51 -7.64 3.32
C HIS A 82 11.20 -6.63 4.23
N GLY A 83 10.96 -6.68 5.54
CA GLY A 83 11.42 -5.64 6.45
C GLY A 83 10.87 -4.27 6.07
N ALA A 84 11.70 -3.24 6.19
CA ALA A 84 11.33 -1.87 5.85
C ALA A 84 11.57 -1.50 4.38
N ASN A 85 12.22 -2.39 3.60
CA ASN A 85 12.44 -2.19 2.16
C ASN A 85 12.64 -3.53 1.45
N ARG A 86 11.81 -3.80 0.46
CA ARG A 86 11.86 -5.03 -0.32
C ARG A 86 13.10 -5.09 -1.21
N LEU A 87 13.82 -6.22 -1.20
CA LEU A 87 14.85 -6.51 -2.18
C LEU A 87 14.27 -6.72 -3.58
N GLY A 88 15.01 -6.32 -4.59
CA GLY A 88 14.63 -6.51 -5.98
C GLY A 88 14.21 -7.95 -6.28
N SER A 89 13.17 -8.14 -7.07
CA SER A 89 12.57 -9.42 -7.49
C SER A 89 11.85 -10.22 -6.39
N ASN A 90 12.01 -9.91 -5.10
CA ASN A 90 11.41 -10.68 -4.02
C ASN A 90 9.88 -10.57 -3.97
N SER A 91 9.26 -9.58 -4.61
CA SER A 91 7.80 -9.53 -4.73
C SER A 91 7.21 -10.74 -5.45
N LEU A 92 7.87 -11.23 -6.52
CA LEU A 92 7.40 -12.40 -7.26
C LEU A 92 7.48 -13.68 -6.42
N ILE A 93 8.53 -13.82 -5.61
CA ILE A 93 8.70 -14.95 -4.70
C ILE A 93 7.62 -14.92 -3.61
N ASP A 94 7.37 -13.75 -3.04
CA ASP A 94 6.32 -13.51 -2.04
C ASP A 94 4.95 -13.97 -2.58
N LEU A 95 4.55 -13.47 -3.76
CA LEU A 95 3.28 -13.84 -4.40
C LEU A 95 3.11 -15.37 -4.53
N VAL A 96 4.14 -16.07 -4.98
CA VAL A 96 4.08 -17.52 -5.22
C VAL A 96 4.08 -18.29 -3.89
N VAL A 97 4.97 -17.95 -2.96
CA VAL A 97 5.13 -18.68 -1.69
C VAL A 97 3.89 -18.55 -0.82
N PHE A 98 3.43 -17.30 -0.59
CA PHE A 98 2.29 -17.09 0.30
C PHE A 98 0.95 -17.35 -0.39
N GLY A 99 0.86 -17.23 -1.72
CA GLY A 99 -0.30 -17.73 -2.47
C GLY A 99 -0.48 -19.22 -2.31
N ARG A 100 0.62 -20.02 -2.39
CA ARG A 100 0.60 -21.43 -2.12
C ARG A 100 0.29 -21.75 -0.65
N ALA A 101 0.86 -21.00 0.29
CA ALA A 101 0.60 -21.19 1.72
C ALA A 101 -0.89 -20.96 2.05
N ALA A 102 -1.49 -19.91 1.49
CA ALA A 102 -2.93 -19.61 1.62
C ALA A 102 -3.80 -20.77 1.09
N ALA A 103 -3.48 -21.28 -0.10
CA ALA A 103 -4.22 -22.40 -0.70
C ALA A 103 -4.15 -23.68 0.18
N LEU A 104 -2.97 -24.01 0.69
CA LEU A 104 -2.79 -25.15 1.61
C LEU A 104 -3.57 -24.92 2.91
N ARG A 105 -3.53 -23.70 3.45
CA ARG A 105 -4.30 -23.36 4.65
C ARG A 105 -5.81 -23.46 4.45
N CYS A 106 -6.31 -23.03 3.31
CA CYS A 106 -7.72 -23.23 2.94
C CYS A 106 -8.07 -24.71 2.87
N ALA A 107 -7.22 -25.55 2.26
CA ALA A 107 -7.43 -26.99 2.20
C ALA A 107 -7.46 -27.68 3.58
N GLU A 108 -6.68 -27.17 4.53
CA GLU A 108 -6.70 -27.65 5.93
C GLU A 108 -7.94 -27.23 6.71
N LYS A 109 -8.44 -26.01 6.47
CA LYS A 109 -9.51 -25.39 7.27
C LYS A 109 -10.90 -25.62 6.71
N LEU A 110 -11.02 -25.76 5.39
CA LEU A 110 -12.31 -25.85 4.73
C LEU A 110 -12.66 -27.32 4.44
N THR A 111 -13.90 -27.67 4.72
CA THR A 111 -14.44 -28.98 4.36
C THR A 111 -15.23 -28.86 3.06
N ALA A 112 -14.92 -29.72 2.09
CA ALA A 112 -15.66 -29.74 0.83
C ALA A 112 -17.16 -29.98 1.08
N ASN A 113 -18.00 -29.22 0.39
CA ASN A 113 -19.45 -29.26 0.50
C ASN A 113 -20.01 -28.92 1.92
N ALA A 114 -19.22 -28.30 2.79
CA ALA A 114 -19.75 -27.79 4.05
C ALA A 114 -20.86 -26.76 3.80
N LYS A 115 -21.91 -26.80 4.61
CA LYS A 115 -22.98 -25.80 4.55
C LYS A 115 -22.41 -24.42 4.84
N GLN A 116 -22.62 -23.48 3.92
CA GLN A 116 -22.21 -22.09 4.12
C GLN A 116 -23.03 -21.46 5.26
N PRO A 117 -22.41 -20.60 6.09
CA PRO A 117 -23.16 -19.78 7.03
C PRO A 117 -24.17 -18.91 6.29
N GLU A 118 -25.27 -18.61 6.95
CA GLU A 118 -26.23 -17.63 6.41
C GLU A 118 -25.58 -16.26 6.33
N LEU A 119 -25.80 -15.57 5.20
CA LEU A 119 -25.34 -14.18 5.06
C LEU A 119 -26.05 -13.29 6.07
N PRO A 120 -25.33 -12.39 6.76
CA PRO A 120 -25.98 -11.37 7.57
C PRO A 120 -26.97 -10.57 6.72
N LYS A 121 -28.17 -10.32 7.25
CA LYS A 121 -29.22 -9.59 6.52
C LYS A 121 -28.74 -8.22 6.02
N GLU A 122 -27.89 -7.54 6.80
CA GLU A 122 -27.36 -6.23 6.46
C GLU A 122 -26.14 -6.27 5.52
N GLY A 123 -25.56 -7.45 5.25
CA GLY A 123 -24.32 -7.56 4.45
C GLY A 123 -24.49 -7.07 3.01
N SER A 124 -25.59 -7.45 2.36
CA SER A 124 -25.95 -6.99 1.02
C SER A 124 -26.31 -5.51 1.01
N ASP A 125 -27.04 -5.05 2.03
CA ASP A 125 -27.53 -3.69 2.12
C ASP A 125 -26.38 -2.68 2.28
N LEU A 126 -25.33 -3.04 3.03
CA LEU A 126 -24.12 -2.23 3.14
C LEU A 126 -23.41 -2.05 1.79
N ALA A 127 -23.22 -3.14 1.04
CA ALA A 127 -22.56 -3.09 -0.25
C ALA A 127 -23.36 -2.30 -1.30
N LEU A 128 -24.67 -2.57 -1.38
CA LEU A 128 -25.57 -1.87 -2.29
C LEU A 128 -25.75 -0.41 -1.89
N GLY A 129 -25.87 -0.13 -0.60
CA GLY A 129 -25.95 1.23 -0.08
C GLY A 129 -24.73 2.07 -0.41
N ARG A 130 -23.50 1.50 -0.31
CA ARG A 130 -22.26 2.17 -0.73
C ARG A 130 -22.25 2.45 -2.24
N LEU A 131 -22.63 1.46 -3.06
CA LEU A 131 -22.71 1.62 -4.52
C LEU A 131 -23.70 2.74 -4.89
N ASP A 132 -24.91 2.72 -4.33
CA ASP A 132 -25.94 3.70 -4.62
C ASP A 132 -25.59 5.09 -4.08
N HIS A 133 -24.93 5.17 -2.92
CA HIS A 133 -24.43 6.42 -2.38
C HIS A 133 -23.54 7.17 -3.40
N TYR A 134 -22.56 6.48 -3.97
CA TYR A 134 -21.67 7.10 -4.96
C TYR A 134 -22.33 7.26 -6.34
N ARG A 135 -23.12 6.30 -6.76
CA ARG A 135 -23.86 6.38 -8.04
C ARG A 135 -24.77 7.60 -8.12
N TYR A 136 -25.39 7.99 -7.01
CA TYR A 136 -26.32 9.10 -6.94
C TYR A 136 -25.73 10.33 -6.24
N ALA A 137 -24.42 10.35 -6.02
CA ALA A 137 -23.75 11.48 -5.42
C ALA A 137 -23.91 12.74 -6.29
N SER A 138 -24.39 13.83 -5.66
CA SER A 138 -24.75 15.07 -6.33
C SER A 138 -24.11 16.30 -5.69
N GLY A 139 -22.93 16.13 -5.12
CA GLY A 139 -22.12 17.22 -4.56
C GLY A 139 -21.55 18.17 -5.61
N GLY A 140 -20.68 19.05 -5.20
CA GLY A 140 -20.03 20.05 -6.06
C GLY A 140 -18.65 19.64 -6.58
N THR A 141 -18.05 18.56 -6.08
CA THR A 141 -16.65 18.22 -6.36
C THR A 141 -16.52 16.91 -7.15
N PRO A 142 -16.05 16.95 -8.41
CA PRO A 142 -15.80 15.75 -9.20
C PRO A 142 -14.71 14.87 -8.57
N THR A 143 -14.83 13.54 -8.67
CA THR A 143 -13.86 12.55 -8.17
C THR A 143 -12.44 12.83 -8.67
N ALA A 144 -12.28 13.13 -9.94
CA ALA A 144 -10.97 13.43 -10.55
C ALA A 144 -10.22 14.56 -9.83
N LYS A 145 -10.93 15.60 -9.38
CA LYS A 145 -10.34 16.73 -8.64
C LYS A 145 -9.86 16.31 -7.25
N LEU A 146 -10.62 15.49 -6.54
CA LEU A 146 -10.21 14.96 -5.24
C LEU A 146 -9.02 14.00 -5.38
N ARG A 147 -9.04 13.14 -6.39
CA ARG A 147 -7.94 12.23 -6.71
C ARG A 147 -6.64 13.00 -7.02
N ASP A 148 -6.71 14.01 -7.86
CA ASP A 148 -5.57 14.88 -8.19
C ASP A 148 -5.02 15.57 -6.94
N SER A 149 -5.89 16.11 -6.09
CA SER A 149 -5.50 16.72 -4.82
C SER A 149 -4.81 15.70 -3.88
N MET A 150 -5.34 14.48 -3.75
CA MET A 150 -4.72 13.40 -2.98
C MET A 150 -3.32 13.07 -3.51
N GLN A 151 -3.19 12.87 -4.81
CA GLN A 151 -1.92 12.54 -5.46
C GLN A 151 -0.89 13.66 -5.26
N HIS A 152 -1.30 14.91 -5.41
CA HIS A 152 -0.43 16.07 -5.19
C HIS A 152 0.07 16.14 -3.74
N VAL A 153 -0.82 15.99 -2.76
CA VAL A 153 -0.45 15.98 -1.33
C VAL A 153 0.51 14.84 -1.02
N MET A 154 0.22 13.62 -1.48
CA MET A 154 1.09 12.48 -1.24
C MET A 154 2.46 12.65 -1.90
N GLN A 155 2.51 13.17 -3.13
CA GLN A 155 3.76 13.41 -3.83
C GLN A 155 4.59 14.53 -3.20
N THR A 156 3.97 15.57 -2.68
CA THR A 156 4.66 16.73 -2.11
C THR A 156 5.08 16.48 -0.66
N ASN A 157 4.19 15.91 0.14
CA ASN A 157 4.36 15.87 1.59
C ASN A 157 4.77 14.50 2.14
N CYS A 158 4.59 13.40 1.39
CA CYS A 158 4.90 12.03 1.85
C CYS A 158 5.65 11.19 0.79
N ALA A 159 6.45 11.83 -0.06
CA ALA A 159 7.24 11.17 -1.09
C ALA A 159 8.50 10.48 -0.50
N VAL A 160 9.56 10.37 -1.30
CA VAL A 160 10.79 9.64 -0.96
C VAL A 160 11.54 10.27 0.22
N PHE A 161 11.66 11.61 0.24
CA PHE A 161 12.32 12.36 1.30
C PHE A 161 11.30 13.15 2.12
N ARG A 162 11.39 13.05 3.44
CA ARG A 162 10.37 13.52 4.38
C ARG A 162 11.00 14.33 5.50
N THR A 163 10.29 15.39 5.93
CA THR A 163 10.58 16.12 7.17
C THR A 163 9.35 16.19 8.04
N GLY A 164 9.50 16.46 9.33
CA GLY A 164 8.36 16.60 10.25
C GLY A 164 7.38 17.67 9.80
N ASP A 165 7.86 18.82 9.35
CA ASP A 165 7.03 19.94 8.90
C ASP A 165 6.21 19.56 7.64
N LEU A 166 6.85 18.94 6.64
CA LEU A 166 6.15 18.47 5.44
C LEU A 166 5.08 17.44 5.77
N LEU A 167 5.38 16.49 6.64
CA LEU A 167 4.42 15.46 7.05
C LEU A 167 3.26 16.04 7.86
N GLN A 168 3.51 17.01 8.74
CA GLN A 168 2.47 17.67 9.53
C GLN A 168 1.53 18.51 8.63
N GLU A 169 2.08 19.24 7.67
CA GLU A 169 1.29 19.91 6.65
C GLU A 169 0.48 18.89 5.84
N GLY A 170 1.15 17.82 5.39
CA GLY A 170 0.52 16.73 4.65
C GLY A 170 -0.64 16.08 5.38
N GLN A 171 -0.54 15.85 6.70
CA GLN A 171 -1.66 15.37 7.51
C GLN A 171 -2.86 16.31 7.43
N SER A 172 -2.65 17.59 7.62
CA SER A 172 -3.74 18.59 7.54
C SER A 172 -4.40 18.60 6.16
N LEU A 173 -3.60 18.51 5.10
CA LEU A 173 -4.09 18.53 3.71
C LEU A 173 -4.81 17.23 3.33
N ILE A 174 -4.27 16.06 3.68
CA ILE A 174 -4.88 14.77 3.32
C ILE A 174 -6.21 14.53 4.03
N HIS A 175 -6.31 14.92 5.29
CA HIS A 175 -7.57 14.88 6.04
C HIS A 175 -8.62 15.83 5.45
N LYS A 176 -8.21 16.99 4.93
CA LYS A 176 -9.11 17.88 4.20
C LYS A 176 -9.60 17.25 2.90
N VAL A 177 -8.72 16.57 2.15
CA VAL A 177 -9.12 15.84 0.93
C VAL A 177 -10.09 14.71 1.28
N HIS A 178 -9.80 13.93 2.34
CA HIS A 178 -10.71 12.88 2.83
C HIS A 178 -12.09 13.45 3.17
N GLY A 179 -12.15 14.55 3.90
CA GLY A 179 -13.43 15.24 4.20
C GLY A 179 -14.20 15.68 2.96
N GLY A 180 -13.51 15.92 1.84
CA GLY A 180 -14.11 16.27 0.56
C GLY A 180 -15.00 15.18 -0.06
N ILE A 181 -14.89 13.93 0.40
CA ILE A 181 -15.75 12.83 -0.05
C ILE A 181 -17.24 13.15 0.17
N THR A 182 -17.56 13.88 1.23
CA THR A 182 -18.96 14.24 1.54
C THR A 182 -19.60 15.16 0.49
N ASP A 183 -18.78 15.84 -0.32
CA ASP A 183 -19.21 16.74 -1.41
C ASP A 183 -18.92 16.15 -2.80
N ILE A 184 -18.70 14.83 -2.90
CA ILE A 184 -18.36 14.20 -4.18
C ILE A 184 -19.55 14.22 -5.15
N ALA A 185 -19.25 14.34 -6.43
CA ALA A 185 -20.22 14.32 -7.51
C ALA A 185 -19.86 13.29 -8.58
N THR A 186 -20.83 12.48 -8.98
CA THR A 186 -20.77 11.58 -10.14
C THR A 186 -21.70 12.10 -11.23
N SER A 187 -21.24 12.07 -12.47
CA SER A 187 -21.99 12.55 -13.64
C SER A 187 -22.75 11.43 -14.35
N ASP A 188 -22.15 10.24 -14.43
CA ASP A 188 -22.75 9.04 -15.04
C ASP A 188 -23.38 8.14 -13.97
N ARG A 189 -24.66 7.84 -14.14
CA ARG A 189 -25.46 6.99 -13.26
C ARG A 189 -25.81 5.64 -13.87
N SER A 190 -25.30 5.33 -15.05
CA SER A 190 -25.51 4.05 -15.70
C SER A 190 -24.78 2.92 -14.91
N LEU A 191 -25.08 1.66 -15.25
CA LEU A 191 -24.37 0.49 -14.71
C LEU A 191 -23.54 -0.23 -15.80
N VAL A 192 -23.45 0.34 -16.99
CA VAL A 192 -22.74 -0.27 -18.11
C VAL A 192 -21.55 0.61 -18.48
N TRP A 193 -20.35 0.08 -18.31
CA TRP A 193 -19.09 0.77 -18.61
C TRP A 193 -18.95 2.15 -17.92
N ASN A 194 -19.50 2.29 -16.72
CA ASN A 194 -19.46 3.53 -15.95
C ASN A 194 -18.10 3.68 -15.25
N SER A 195 -17.14 4.27 -15.95
CA SER A 195 -15.82 4.56 -15.39
C SER A 195 -15.86 5.63 -14.30
N ASP A 196 -16.78 6.59 -14.34
CA ASP A 196 -16.94 7.62 -13.33
C ASP A 196 -17.29 7.03 -11.95
N LEU A 197 -18.24 6.09 -11.92
CA LEU A 197 -18.60 5.37 -10.70
C LEU A 197 -17.46 4.47 -10.20
N ILE A 198 -16.78 3.74 -11.09
CA ILE A 198 -15.65 2.88 -10.71
C ILE A 198 -14.52 3.70 -10.13
N GLU A 199 -14.14 4.81 -10.78
CA GLU A 199 -13.11 5.74 -10.30
C GLU A 199 -13.47 6.33 -8.91
N THR A 200 -14.75 6.57 -8.66
CA THR A 200 -15.24 7.07 -7.37
C THR A 200 -15.12 6.01 -6.27
N LEU A 201 -15.50 4.77 -6.55
CA LEU A 201 -15.35 3.65 -5.60
C LEU A 201 -13.89 3.33 -5.32
N GLU A 202 -13.02 3.43 -6.33
CA GLU A 202 -11.58 3.28 -6.16
C GLU A 202 -10.98 4.42 -5.34
N PHE A 203 -11.41 5.67 -5.59
CA PHE A 203 -10.95 6.82 -4.82
C PHE A 203 -11.28 6.69 -3.34
N ASP A 204 -12.48 6.24 -2.99
CA ASP A 204 -12.88 5.97 -1.61
C ASP A 204 -11.93 4.98 -0.90
N ASN A 205 -11.46 3.96 -1.62
CA ASN A 205 -10.47 3.04 -1.09
C ASN A 205 -9.05 3.66 -1.01
N LEU A 206 -8.65 4.43 -2.02
CA LEU A 206 -7.32 5.03 -2.10
C LEU A 206 -7.09 6.10 -1.04
N ILE A 207 -8.08 6.96 -0.80
CA ILE A 207 -7.92 8.04 0.18
C ILE A 207 -7.72 7.52 1.60
N VAL A 208 -8.35 6.42 1.96
CA VAL A 208 -8.15 5.74 3.25
C VAL A 208 -6.71 5.28 3.39
N GLN A 209 -6.13 4.67 2.33
CA GLN A 209 -4.73 4.26 2.32
C GLN A 209 -3.78 5.46 2.42
N ALA A 210 -4.10 6.56 1.74
CA ALA A 210 -3.29 7.78 1.79
C ALA A 210 -3.27 8.40 3.19
N VAL A 211 -4.42 8.50 3.86
CA VAL A 211 -4.53 9.00 5.24
C VAL A 211 -3.70 8.14 6.19
N VAL A 212 -3.89 6.82 6.17
CA VAL A 212 -3.16 5.89 7.05
C VAL A 212 -1.65 5.94 6.81
N THR A 213 -1.22 6.05 5.55
CA THR A 213 0.20 6.17 5.18
C THR A 213 0.80 7.46 5.70
N MET A 214 0.12 8.59 5.50
CA MET A 214 0.56 9.90 5.96
C MET A 214 0.70 9.95 7.49
N ASP A 215 -0.33 9.51 8.21
CA ASP A 215 -0.34 9.51 9.68
C ASP A 215 0.71 8.57 10.26
N SER A 216 0.90 7.40 9.67
CA SER A 216 1.93 6.44 10.08
C SER A 216 3.33 6.99 9.82
N ALA A 217 3.56 7.65 8.68
CA ALA A 217 4.84 8.28 8.36
C ALA A 217 5.16 9.45 9.30
N ALA A 218 4.19 10.30 9.59
CA ALA A 218 4.36 11.41 10.53
C ALA A 218 4.68 10.94 11.96
N ASN A 219 4.07 9.83 12.37
CA ASN A 219 4.28 9.25 13.70
C ASN A 219 5.68 8.67 13.92
N ARG A 220 6.35 8.13 12.87
CA ARG A 220 7.63 7.45 12.99
C ARG A 220 8.82 8.42 12.86
N THR A 221 9.57 8.61 13.95
CA THR A 221 10.70 9.56 14.05
C THR A 221 12.05 8.86 13.96
N GLU A 222 12.27 8.13 12.88
CA GLU A 222 13.52 7.46 12.48
C GLU A 222 13.57 7.35 10.95
N SER A 223 14.72 6.97 10.41
CA SER A 223 14.85 6.50 9.04
C SER A 223 15.09 5.00 9.01
N ARG A 224 14.25 4.24 8.23
CA ARG A 224 14.36 2.79 8.12
C ARG A 224 13.85 2.33 6.75
N GLY A 225 14.73 1.76 5.96
CA GLY A 225 14.38 1.27 4.62
C GLY A 225 13.80 2.37 3.73
N ALA A 226 12.59 2.19 3.25
CA ALA A 226 11.91 3.17 2.39
C ALA A 226 11.40 4.42 3.13
N HIS A 227 11.32 4.39 4.46
CA HIS A 227 10.94 5.56 5.26
C HIS A 227 12.19 6.40 5.54
N ALA A 228 12.41 7.45 4.77
CA ALA A 228 13.55 8.36 4.91
C ALA A 228 13.08 9.70 5.52
N ARG A 229 13.57 10.02 6.72
CA ARG A 229 13.33 11.24 7.46
C ARG A 229 14.62 12.07 7.48
N GLU A 230 14.65 13.19 6.75
CA GLU A 230 15.85 14.06 6.73
C GLU A 230 16.13 14.69 8.09
N ASP A 231 15.10 14.90 8.90
CA ASP A 231 15.20 15.40 10.29
C ASP A 231 15.51 14.29 11.33
N PHE A 232 15.39 13.02 10.95
CA PHE A 232 15.77 11.84 11.75
C PHE A 232 16.49 10.83 10.87
N PRO A 233 17.73 11.12 10.39
CA PRO A 233 18.40 10.32 9.36
C PRO A 233 18.80 8.92 9.83
N ASP A 234 18.97 8.74 11.14
CA ASP A 234 19.44 7.49 11.71
C ASP A 234 18.29 6.52 12.03
N ARG A 235 18.60 5.22 12.01
CA ARG A 235 17.73 4.16 12.49
C ARG A 235 17.77 4.09 14.01
N ASP A 236 16.62 3.95 14.63
CA ASP A 236 16.48 3.85 16.09
C ASP A 236 15.88 2.50 16.50
N ASP A 237 16.74 1.51 16.70
CA ASP A 237 16.34 0.15 17.10
C ASP A 237 15.81 0.08 18.55
N THR A 238 16.13 1.05 19.37
CA THR A 238 15.66 1.07 20.77
C THR A 238 14.19 1.41 20.86
N ASN A 239 13.75 2.43 20.13
CA ASN A 239 12.37 2.92 20.20
C ASN A 239 11.48 2.39 19.06
N TRP A 240 12.07 2.05 17.89
CA TRP A 240 11.33 1.80 16.66
C TRP A 240 11.48 0.39 16.07
N MET A 241 12.14 -0.57 16.75
CA MET A 241 12.14 -1.99 16.32
C MET A 241 10.77 -2.62 16.56
N LYS A 242 9.75 -2.09 15.91
CA LYS A 242 8.35 -2.50 16.01
C LYS A 242 7.58 -2.15 14.74
N HIS A 243 6.56 -2.93 14.42
CA HIS A 243 5.60 -2.59 13.38
C HIS A 243 4.68 -1.46 13.87
N THR A 244 4.43 -0.48 13.03
CA THR A 244 3.35 0.49 13.23
C THR A 244 2.06 -0.12 12.69
N LEU A 245 1.04 -0.20 13.53
CA LEU A 245 -0.30 -0.64 13.17
C LEU A 245 -1.23 0.57 13.18
N ALA A 246 -2.06 0.69 12.16
CA ALA A 246 -3.00 1.80 12.06
C ALA A 246 -4.40 1.30 11.73
N TRP A 247 -5.39 1.89 12.36
CA TRP A 247 -6.81 1.72 12.08
C TRP A 247 -7.40 3.09 11.76
N ILE A 248 -8.33 3.13 10.86
CA ILE A 248 -9.06 4.35 10.52
C ILE A 248 -10.56 4.08 10.74
N ASP A 249 -11.24 5.01 11.39
CA ASP A 249 -12.68 4.93 11.59
C ASP A 249 -13.45 5.57 10.43
N LYS A 250 -14.78 5.47 10.46
CA LYS A 250 -15.66 6.04 9.45
C LYS A 250 -15.57 7.57 9.30
N ASP A 251 -15.07 8.25 10.30
CA ASP A 251 -14.90 9.71 10.32
C ASP A 251 -13.50 10.13 9.85
N GLY A 252 -12.68 9.15 9.41
CA GLY A 252 -11.31 9.37 8.92
C GLY A 252 -10.28 9.57 10.03
N LYS A 253 -10.62 9.27 11.28
CA LYS A 253 -9.68 9.38 12.39
C LYS A 253 -8.82 8.13 12.49
N THR A 254 -7.50 8.32 12.43
CA THR A 254 -6.51 7.26 12.56
C THR A 254 -6.18 6.99 14.03
N THR A 255 -6.10 5.71 14.38
CA THR A 255 -5.56 5.23 15.67
C THR A 255 -4.30 4.41 15.38
N ILE A 256 -3.20 4.72 16.07
CA ILE A 256 -1.92 4.04 15.90
C ILE A 256 -1.60 3.23 17.15
N ASP A 257 -1.11 2.00 16.94
CA ASP A 257 -0.56 1.11 17.94
C ASP A 257 0.64 0.35 17.36
N TYR A 258 1.27 -0.52 18.12
CA TYR A 258 2.50 -1.19 17.72
C TYR A 258 2.44 -2.68 18.00
N ARG A 259 3.19 -3.44 17.20
CA ARG A 259 3.45 -4.87 17.37
C ARG A 259 4.96 -5.11 17.32
N PRO A 260 5.53 -5.94 18.20
CA PRO A 260 6.96 -6.24 18.15
C PRO A 260 7.34 -6.96 16.85
N VAL A 261 8.56 -6.72 16.39
CA VAL A 261 9.18 -7.46 15.30
C VAL A 261 9.74 -8.78 15.84
N HIS A 262 9.61 -9.87 15.07
CA HIS A 262 10.32 -11.11 15.35
C HIS A 262 11.81 -10.94 15.01
N ASN A 263 12.66 -10.96 16.01
CA ASN A 263 14.11 -10.72 15.90
C ASN A 263 14.94 -11.95 16.24
N TYR A 264 14.45 -13.12 15.90
CA TYR A 264 15.15 -14.39 16.09
C TYR A 264 15.11 -15.23 14.82
N THR A 265 16.12 -16.07 14.65
CA THR A 265 16.17 -17.06 13.58
C THR A 265 15.45 -18.33 14.00
N MET A 266 14.92 -19.09 13.04
CA MET A 266 14.23 -20.36 13.31
C MET A 266 15.18 -21.48 13.72
N THR A 267 16.48 -21.35 13.41
CA THR A 267 17.54 -22.30 13.78
C THR A 267 18.74 -21.55 14.35
N ASN A 268 19.59 -22.24 15.08
CA ASN A 268 20.83 -21.68 15.61
C ASN A 268 21.98 -21.65 14.60
N ASP A 269 21.74 -22.15 13.39
CA ASP A 269 22.77 -22.25 12.34
C ASP A 269 23.04 -20.90 11.66
N VAL A 270 22.15 -19.94 11.85
CA VAL A 270 22.22 -18.61 11.24
C VAL A 270 22.15 -17.56 12.33
N GLN A 271 23.08 -16.61 12.29
CA GLN A 271 23.04 -15.44 13.18
C GLN A 271 21.92 -14.49 12.76
N TYR A 272 21.16 -13.99 13.72
CA TYR A 272 20.24 -12.89 13.49
C TYR A 272 21.01 -11.63 13.08
N ILE A 273 20.59 -11.02 11.98
CA ILE A 273 21.07 -9.71 11.52
C ILE A 273 19.88 -8.76 11.57
N PRO A 274 19.94 -7.66 12.32
CA PRO A 274 18.86 -6.66 12.37
C PRO A 274 18.54 -6.12 10.97
N PRO A 275 17.26 -5.92 10.64
CA PRO A 275 16.85 -5.39 9.34
C PRO A 275 17.33 -3.96 9.10
#